data_4348fa394a12546faee61da26ad750ac
#
_entry.id   4348fa394a12546faee61da26ad750ac
#
_cell.length_a   1.000
_cell.length_b   1.000
_cell.length_c   1.000
_cell.angle_alpha   90.00
_cell.angle_beta   90.00
_cell.angle_gamma   90.00
#
_symmetry.space_group_name_H-M   'P 1'
#
loop_
_entity.id
_entity.type
_entity.pdbx_description
1 polymer ?
#
loop_
_entity_poly.entity_id
_entity_poly.type
_entity_poly.pdbx_seq_one_letter_code
_entity_poly.pdbx_strand_id
1 'polypeptide(L)'
;MHADQFETRLARVRHRFAATLESKITEAVVSADHMSRSGDGVIKHVSESYRHLHGICGIGPTVGFTATGEAARAAEVALMQAYRESRGLTQTEVLNLKRALERLRVAAASELRLMYQRGG
;
A
#
# COMPACT_ATOMS: atom_id res chain seq x y z
N MET A 1 -17.55 18.09 -22.25
CA MET A 1 -16.40 18.90 -21.87
C MET A 1 -16.03 18.72 -20.42
N HIS A 2 -16.96 18.84 -19.48
CA HIS A 2 -16.67 18.57 -18.08
C HIS A 2 -16.28 17.12 -17.83
N ALA A 3 -16.91 16.17 -18.53
CA ALA A 3 -16.57 14.76 -18.43
C ALA A 3 -15.14 14.48 -18.90
N ASP A 4 -14.72 15.11 -19.99
CA ASP A 4 -13.37 14.95 -20.52
C ASP A 4 -12.31 15.50 -19.57
N GLN A 5 -12.58 16.63 -18.93
CA GLN A 5 -11.67 17.20 -17.94
C GLN A 5 -11.57 16.32 -16.71
N PHE A 6 -12.70 15.77 -16.26
CA PHE A 6 -12.71 14.84 -15.12
C PHE A 6 -11.91 13.57 -15.46
N GLU A 7 -12.14 12.98 -16.62
CA GLU A 7 -11.45 11.77 -17.06
C GLU A 7 -9.93 12.01 -17.19
N THR A 8 -9.55 13.19 -17.71
CA THR A 8 -8.12 13.55 -17.80
C THR A 8 -7.49 13.66 -16.43
N ARG A 9 -8.18 14.27 -15.47
CA ARG A 9 -7.68 14.38 -14.11
C ARG A 9 -7.56 13.00 -13.45
N LEU A 10 -8.57 12.16 -13.65
CA LEU A 10 -8.57 10.80 -13.12
C LEU A 10 -7.43 9.99 -13.71
N ALA A 11 -7.18 10.12 -15.01
CA ALA A 11 -6.06 9.46 -15.67
C ALA A 11 -4.72 9.89 -15.09
N ARG A 12 -4.56 11.19 -14.82
CA ARG A 12 -3.33 11.70 -14.18
C ARG A 12 -3.12 11.12 -12.79
N VAL A 13 -4.18 11.05 -12.00
CA VAL A 13 -4.11 10.46 -10.66
C VAL A 13 -3.75 8.99 -10.76
N ARG A 14 -4.38 8.27 -11.71
CA ARG A 14 -4.10 6.85 -11.96
C ARG A 14 -2.63 6.62 -12.33
N HIS A 15 -2.11 7.41 -13.28
CA HIS A 15 -0.71 7.28 -13.70
C HIS A 15 0.25 7.57 -12.55
N ARG A 16 -0.04 8.59 -11.78
CA ARG A 16 0.78 8.96 -10.61
C ARG A 16 0.75 7.87 -9.55
N PHE A 17 -0.44 7.33 -9.29
CA PHE A 17 -0.61 6.21 -8.36
C PHE A 17 0.20 4.99 -8.84
N ALA A 18 0.03 4.61 -10.10
CA ALA A 18 0.72 3.45 -10.68
C ALA A 18 2.24 3.63 -10.66
N ALA A 19 2.72 4.84 -10.92
CA ALA A 19 4.15 5.11 -11.01
C ALA A 19 4.88 4.90 -9.68
N THR A 20 4.20 5.08 -8.55
CA THR A 20 4.83 4.94 -7.22
C THR A 20 4.42 3.68 -6.48
N LEU A 21 3.47 2.92 -7.01
CA LEU A 21 2.87 1.79 -6.30
C LEU A 21 3.88 0.71 -5.93
N GLU A 22 4.67 0.25 -6.89
CA GLU A 22 5.64 -0.83 -6.65
C GLU A 22 6.70 -0.41 -5.64
N SER A 23 7.21 0.82 -5.73
CA SER A 23 8.24 1.29 -4.79
C SER A 23 7.69 1.40 -3.37
N LYS A 24 6.44 1.86 -3.21
CA LYS A 24 5.81 1.93 -1.89
C LYS A 24 5.63 0.55 -1.28
N ILE A 25 5.22 -0.43 -2.08
CA ILE A 25 5.06 -1.80 -1.61
C ILE A 25 6.42 -2.39 -1.23
N THR A 26 7.44 -2.20 -2.08
CA THR A 26 8.79 -2.68 -1.82
C THR A 26 9.35 -2.07 -0.53
N GLU A 27 9.15 -0.77 -0.32
CA GLU A 27 9.58 -0.11 0.91
C GLU A 27 8.91 -0.71 2.14
N ALA A 28 7.61 -1.02 2.06
CA ALA A 28 6.90 -1.64 3.17
C ALA A 28 7.41 -3.05 3.45
N VAL A 29 7.71 -3.83 2.40
CA VAL A 29 8.27 -5.19 2.55
C VAL A 29 9.63 -5.14 3.25
N VAL A 30 10.51 -4.22 2.81
CA VAL A 30 11.82 -4.05 3.43
C VAL A 30 11.68 -3.58 4.87
N SER A 31 10.80 -2.61 5.12
CA SER A 31 10.57 -2.08 6.47
C SER A 31 10.04 -3.13 7.43
N ALA A 32 9.23 -4.08 6.95
CA ALA A 32 8.67 -5.13 7.80
C ALA A 32 9.75 -5.93 8.55
N ASP A 33 10.92 -6.12 7.93
CA ASP A 33 12.04 -6.84 8.56
C ASP A 33 12.62 -6.09 9.76
N HIS A 34 12.35 -4.79 9.87
CA HIS A 34 12.87 -3.95 10.95
C HIS A 34 11.82 -3.63 12.01
N MET A 35 10.58 -4.08 11.83
CA MET A 35 9.47 -3.66 12.70
C MET A 35 9.37 -4.44 14.02
N SER A 36 10.07 -5.57 14.14
CA SER A 36 10.08 -6.37 15.37
C SER A 36 11.05 -5.85 16.44
N ARG A 37 11.88 -4.85 16.11
CA ARG A 37 12.86 -4.29 17.02
C ARG A 37 12.21 -3.22 17.91
N SER A 38 12.82 -2.94 19.07
CA SER A 38 12.42 -1.84 19.93
C SER A 38 13.30 -0.62 19.66
N GLY A 39 12.72 0.58 19.76
CA GLY A 39 13.45 1.84 19.57
C GLY A 39 12.76 2.79 18.61
N ASP A 40 13.26 4.01 18.52
CA ASP A 40 12.63 5.09 17.74
C ASP A 40 12.55 4.79 16.25
N GLY A 41 13.57 4.13 15.71
CA GLY A 41 13.57 3.75 14.29
C GLY A 41 12.43 2.80 13.93
N VAL A 42 12.07 1.92 14.84
CA VAL A 42 10.97 0.96 14.63
C VAL A 42 9.64 1.67 14.52
N ILE A 43 9.38 2.63 15.40
CA ILE A 43 8.14 3.40 15.40
C ILE A 43 8.00 4.15 14.08
N LYS A 44 9.09 4.71 13.57
CA LYS A 44 9.10 5.40 12.28
C LYS A 44 8.77 4.46 11.14
N HIS A 45 9.35 3.26 11.11
CA HIS A 45 9.04 2.25 10.09
C HIS A 45 7.56 1.87 10.09
N VAL A 46 6.99 1.63 11.27
CA VAL A 46 5.57 1.31 11.43
C VAL A 46 4.70 2.47 10.92
N SER A 47 5.02 3.69 11.33
CA SER A 47 4.26 4.89 10.99
C SER A 47 4.28 5.18 9.49
N GLU A 48 5.45 5.13 8.86
CA GLU A 48 5.57 5.40 7.42
C GLU A 48 4.86 4.34 6.59
N SER A 49 5.02 3.06 6.95
CA SER A 49 4.34 1.98 6.23
C SER A 49 2.83 2.07 6.39
N TYR A 50 2.35 2.40 7.59
CA TYR A 50 0.92 2.60 7.82
C TYR A 50 0.36 3.68 6.89
N ARG A 51 1.05 4.82 6.78
CA ARG A 51 0.61 5.93 5.92
C ARG A 51 0.59 5.54 4.45
N HIS A 52 1.61 4.82 3.97
CA HIS A 52 1.66 4.35 2.60
C HIS A 52 0.50 3.39 2.30
N LEU A 53 0.27 2.44 3.17
CA LEU A 53 -0.81 1.46 3.00
C LEU A 53 -2.19 2.11 3.07
N HIS A 54 -2.36 3.07 3.98
CA HIS A 54 -3.59 3.84 4.10
C HIS A 54 -3.87 4.62 2.81
N GLY A 55 -2.84 5.25 2.23
CA GLY A 55 -2.96 5.97 0.97
C GLY A 55 -3.34 5.06 -0.18
N ILE A 56 -2.72 3.89 -0.29
CA ILE A 56 -3.04 2.92 -1.33
C ILE A 56 -4.49 2.43 -1.19
N CYS A 57 -4.90 2.11 0.04
CA CYS A 57 -6.26 1.67 0.34
C CYS A 57 -7.29 2.74 -0.05
N GLY A 58 -6.99 4.01 0.23
CA GLY A 58 -7.91 5.12 -0.02
C GLY A 58 -8.02 5.48 -1.50
N ILE A 59 -6.90 5.55 -2.21
CA ILE A 59 -6.87 6.03 -3.60
C ILE A 59 -7.09 4.90 -4.60
N GLY A 60 -6.56 3.71 -4.33
CA GLY A 60 -6.58 2.58 -5.27
C GLY A 60 -7.94 2.31 -5.92
N PRO A 61 -9.01 2.10 -5.14
CA PRO A 61 -10.32 1.81 -5.72
C PRO A 61 -10.85 2.94 -6.62
N THR A 62 -10.55 4.19 -6.28
CA THR A 62 -10.98 5.35 -7.06
C THR A 62 -10.38 5.36 -8.46
N VAL A 63 -9.16 4.84 -8.62
CA VAL A 63 -8.46 4.84 -9.90
C VAL A 63 -8.46 3.47 -10.59
N GLY A 64 -9.30 2.55 -10.13
CA GLY A 64 -9.46 1.25 -10.77
C GLY A 64 -8.57 0.14 -10.22
N PHE A 65 -7.88 0.39 -9.12
CA PHE A 65 -7.03 -0.60 -8.45
C PHE A 65 -7.75 -1.17 -7.23
N THR A 66 -8.90 -1.79 -7.47
CA THR A 66 -9.79 -2.28 -6.43
C THR A 66 -9.17 -3.41 -5.61
N ALA A 67 -8.62 -4.42 -6.27
CA ALA A 67 -8.00 -5.54 -5.57
C ALA A 67 -6.74 -5.09 -4.80
N THR A 68 -5.98 -4.17 -5.37
CA THR A 68 -4.83 -3.56 -4.70
C THR A 68 -5.27 -2.83 -3.43
N GLY A 69 -6.35 -2.05 -3.52
CA GLY A 69 -6.89 -1.33 -2.37
C GLY A 69 -7.35 -2.25 -1.26
N GLU A 70 -8.04 -3.33 -1.60
CA GLU A 70 -8.48 -4.33 -0.62
C GLU A 70 -7.31 -5.02 0.06
N ALA A 71 -6.30 -5.40 -0.71
CA ALA A 71 -5.09 -6.03 -0.16
C ALA A 71 -4.31 -5.07 0.72
N ALA A 72 -4.22 -3.79 0.33
CA ALA A 72 -3.59 -2.76 1.14
C ALA A 72 -4.34 -2.56 2.47
N ARG A 73 -5.66 -2.65 2.45
CA ARG A 73 -6.46 -2.56 3.67
C ARG A 73 -6.11 -3.67 4.65
N ALA A 74 -5.94 -4.90 4.17
CA ALA A 74 -5.56 -6.02 5.02
C ALA A 74 -4.19 -5.78 5.66
N ALA A 75 -3.22 -5.24 4.90
CA ALA A 75 -1.91 -4.91 5.44
C ALA A 75 -1.97 -3.74 6.43
N GLU A 76 -2.78 -2.74 6.15
CA GLU A 76 -3.03 -1.63 7.07
C GLU A 76 -3.57 -2.13 8.41
N VAL A 77 -4.55 -3.04 8.36
CA VAL A 77 -5.14 -3.62 9.57
C VAL A 77 -4.08 -4.38 10.38
N ALA A 78 -3.16 -5.07 9.71
CA ALA A 78 -2.07 -5.78 10.39
C ALA A 78 -1.13 -4.85 11.16
N LEU A 79 -1.02 -3.59 10.74
CA LEU A 79 -0.18 -2.57 11.39
C LEU A 79 -0.94 -1.72 12.42
N MET A 80 -2.26 -1.73 12.36
CA MET A 80 -3.08 -0.73 13.06
C MET A 80 -2.83 -0.68 14.56
N GLN A 81 -2.77 -1.82 15.23
CA GLN A 81 -2.56 -1.88 16.67
C GLN A 81 -1.21 -1.30 17.07
N ALA A 82 -0.14 -1.74 16.41
CA ALA A 82 1.21 -1.25 16.67
C ALA A 82 1.33 0.25 16.39
N TYR A 83 0.70 0.70 15.30
CA TYR A 83 0.68 2.11 14.94
C TYR A 83 0.00 2.95 16.04
N ARG A 84 -1.18 2.52 16.51
CA ARG A 84 -1.93 3.24 17.54
C ARG A 84 -1.20 3.27 18.88
N GLU A 85 -0.48 2.21 19.20
CA GLU A 85 0.25 2.08 20.46
C GLU A 85 1.69 2.59 20.38
N SER A 86 2.11 3.09 19.22
CA SER A 86 3.46 3.63 18.98
C SER A 86 4.54 2.63 19.41
N ARG A 87 4.45 1.41 18.91
CA ARG A 87 5.37 0.33 19.25
C ARG A 87 5.76 -0.49 18.02
N GLY A 88 6.76 -1.37 18.19
CA GLY A 88 7.08 -2.37 17.18
C GLY A 88 6.05 -3.51 17.18
N LEU A 89 6.20 -4.41 16.23
CA LEU A 89 5.30 -5.55 16.03
C LEU A 89 5.80 -6.78 16.82
N THR A 90 4.84 -7.58 17.27
CA THR A 90 5.14 -8.92 17.75
C THR A 90 5.53 -9.80 16.57
N GLN A 91 6.11 -10.99 16.83
CA GLN A 91 6.45 -11.93 15.76
C GLN A 91 5.22 -12.34 14.96
N THR A 92 4.09 -12.57 15.62
CA THR A 92 2.84 -12.92 14.96
C THR A 92 2.37 -11.78 14.07
N GLU A 93 2.45 -10.54 14.56
CA GLU A 93 2.08 -9.37 13.76
C GLU A 93 2.98 -9.21 12.53
N VAL A 94 4.27 -9.45 12.66
CA VAL A 94 5.20 -9.39 11.52
C VAL A 94 4.82 -10.43 10.47
N LEU A 95 4.52 -11.67 10.89
CA LEU A 95 4.11 -12.73 9.95
C LEU A 95 2.80 -12.36 9.24
N ASN A 96 1.85 -11.84 9.98
CA ASN A 96 0.56 -11.41 9.39
C ASN A 96 0.77 -10.28 8.38
N LEU A 97 1.62 -9.31 8.72
CA LEU A 97 1.96 -8.21 7.83
C LEU A 97 2.63 -8.72 6.56
N LYS A 98 3.62 -9.60 6.68
CA LYS A 98 4.33 -10.14 5.51
C LYS A 98 3.38 -10.89 4.58
N ARG A 99 2.44 -11.67 5.11
CA ARG A 99 1.44 -12.36 4.31
C ARG A 99 0.53 -11.37 3.58
N ALA A 100 0.11 -10.33 4.29
CA ALA A 100 -0.75 -9.30 3.70
C ALA A 100 0.00 -8.51 2.61
N LEU A 101 1.28 -8.19 2.84
CA LEU A 101 2.10 -7.50 1.85
C LEU A 101 2.34 -8.34 0.60
N GLU A 102 2.49 -9.66 0.74
CA GLU A 102 2.63 -10.55 -0.42
C GLU A 102 1.35 -10.56 -1.26
N ARG A 103 0.19 -10.60 -0.63
CA ARG A 103 -1.09 -10.49 -1.34
C ARG A 103 -1.23 -9.15 -2.05
N LEU A 104 -0.79 -8.08 -1.40
CA LEU A 104 -0.78 -6.75 -1.99
C LEU A 104 0.13 -6.70 -3.21
N ARG A 105 1.32 -7.26 -3.11
CA ARG A 105 2.27 -7.29 -4.22
C ARG A 105 1.67 -8.01 -5.43
N VAL A 106 1.04 -9.15 -5.21
CA VAL A 106 0.41 -9.94 -6.28
C VAL A 106 -0.75 -9.19 -6.91
N ALA A 107 -1.63 -8.60 -6.10
CA ALA A 107 -2.77 -7.83 -6.59
C ALA A 107 -2.31 -6.62 -7.41
N ALA A 108 -1.31 -5.89 -6.91
CA ALA A 108 -0.76 -4.72 -7.59
C ALA A 108 -0.14 -5.10 -8.94
N ALA A 109 0.66 -6.17 -8.98
CA ALA A 109 1.29 -6.62 -10.21
C ALA A 109 0.25 -6.98 -11.27
N SER A 110 -0.82 -7.65 -10.87
CA SER A 110 -1.90 -8.02 -11.77
C SER A 110 -2.62 -6.80 -12.33
N GLU A 111 -2.98 -5.87 -11.47
CA GLU A 111 -3.73 -4.67 -11.90
C GLU A 111 -2.86 -3.71 -12.71
N LEU A 112 -1.56 -3.59 -12.38
CA LEU A 112 -0.62 -2.82 -13.18
C LEU A 112 -0.50 -3.40 -14.59
N ARG A 113 -0.40 -4.71 -14.70
CA ARG A 113 -0.30 -5.38 -16.00
C ARG A 113 -1.53 -5.11 -16.85
N LEU A 114 -2.72 -5.22 -16.25
CA LEU A 114 -3.97 -4.92 -16.98
C LEU A 114 -4.03 -3.48 -17.42
N MET A 115 -3.59 -2.54 -16.60
CA MET A 115 -3.55 -1.14 -16.95
C MET A 115 -2.66 -0.89 -18.16
N TYR A 116 -1.44 -1.44 -18.16
CA TYR A 116 -0.50 -1.25 -19.26
C TYR A 116 -0.95 -1.96 -20.54
N GLN A 117 -1.60 -3.10 -20.44
CA GLN A 117 -2.19 -3.78 -21.60
C GLN A 117 -3.29 -2.97 -22.27
N ARG A 118 -3.99 -2.14 -21.52
CA ARG A 118 -5.04 -1.27 -22.04
C ARG A 118 -4.51 0.08 -22.57
N GLY A 119 -3.19 0.25 -22.58
CA GLY A 119 -2.55 1.47 -23.05
C GLY A 119 -2.63 2.63 -22.08
N GLY A 120 -2.87 2.32 -20.83
CA GLY A 120 -2.93 3.39 -19.96
C GLY A 120 -3.22 3.36 -18.59
#